data_5736dbd9ce7f8e7cbebc468d1e41fd03
#
_entry.id   5736dbd9ce7f8e7cbebc468d1e41fd03
#
_cell.length_a   1.000
_cell.length_b   1.000
_cell.length_c   1.000
_cell.angle_alpha   90.00
_cell.angle_beta   90.00
_cell.angle_gamma   90.00
#
_symmetry.space_group_name_H-M   'P 1'
#
loop_
_entity.id
_entity.type
_entity.pdbx_description
1 polymer ?
#
loop_
_entity_poly.entity_id
_entity_poly.type
_entity_poly.pdbx_seq_one_letter_code
_entity_poly.pdbx_strand_id
1 'polypeptide(L)'
;MNRPPLVVAWISDFPVEWMPELPDELRHLPREHPATWALVLLEEFQRRADLQLHILVLRKKIARNFTFTRGNATFHILKVPPASRAPSVFWVDTFLLGRKLRQIRPDLVHAWGTERGAGLIAARLGYPYLITIQGLMTWYQQLVPLSRYERFATFLERASLKRARLVTTESVFAVNFLRERYPRLKIHQAEHAANWRFHGLTRRPQTAPLRLLSVGTPGFRKGTDLLLQALDRLRDELDFELTLVGTVSGAYFETECAKVSPELRRRLVFRKNLSPAEVAEEMARATMLVLPTRADTSPNAVKEAVVAGLPVVASAMGGVVDYVVPEMNGLLCAPNDVASLTEQLRRACAHPLFSRGEVDAATLAKMRAYLSPREMDRRFFAAYEDTLKLFQNA
;
A
#
# COMPACT_ATOMS: atom_id res chain seq x y z
N MET A 1 -32.62 -22.20 -1.79
CA MET A 1 -32.78 -21.06 -2.73
C MET A 1 -31.45 -20.31 -2.72
N ASN A 2 -30.77 -20.21 -3.86
CA ASN A 2 -29.54 -19.43 -3.94
C ASN A 2 -29.88 -17.95 -3.73
N ARG A 3 -29.29 -17.35 -2.70
CA ARG A 3 -29.38 -15.89 -2.47
C ARG A 3 -28.77 -15.17 -3.67
N PRO A 4 -29.37 -14.08 -4.20
CA PRO A 4 -28.75 -13.33 -5.28
C PRO A 4 -27.35 -12.84 -4.83
N PRO A 5 -26.39 -12.70 -5.75
CA PRO A 5 -25.05 -12.23 -5.42
C PRO A 5 -25.13 -10.82 -4.83
N LEU A 6 -24.26 -10.55 -3.86
CA LEU A 6 -24.10 -9.25 -3.24
C LEU A 6 -23.52 -8.26 -4.28
N VAL A 7 -24.21 -7.15 -4.53
CA VAL A 7 -23.77 -6.11 -5.48
C VAL A 7 -22.97 -5.05 -4.74
N VAL A 8 -21.67 -4.99 -4.97
CA VAL A 8 -20.77 -4.03 -4.33
C VAL A 8 -20.20 -3.05 -5.35
N ALA A 9 -20.23 -1.77 -5.04
CA ALA A 9 -19.63 -0.72 -5.86
C ALA A 9 -18.37 -0.15 -5.19
N TRP A 10 -17.20 -0.27 -5.83
CA TRP A 10 -15.97 0.37 -5.38
C TRP A 10 -15.86 1.79 -5.93
N ILE A 11 -15.61 2.76 -5.07
CA ILE A 11 -15.12 4.09 -5.43
C ILE A 11 -13.62 4.08 -5.18
N SER A 12 -12.82 4.00 -6.25
CA SER A 12 -11.39 3.74 -6.15
C SER A 12 -10.60 4.45 -7.25
N ASP A 13 -9.37 4.84 -6.95
CA ASP A 13 -8.34 5.13 -7.96
C ASP A 13 -7.71 3.84 -8.50
N PHE A 14 -8.53 2.84 -8.75
CA PHE A 14 -8.10 1.51 -9.19
C PHE A 14 -7.13 1.59 -10.38
N PRO A 15 -6.00 0.86 -10.34
CA PRO A 15 -4.94 0.96 -11.32
C PRO A 15 -5.26 0.13 -12.58
N VAL A 16 -6.28 0.54 -13.34
CA VAL A 16 -6.73 -0.18 -14.55
C VAL A 16 -5.60 -0.38 -15.56
N GLU A 17 -4.67 0.55 -15.65
CA GLU A 17 -3.50 0.55 -16.53
C GLU A 17 -2.49 -0.57 -16.25
N TRP A 18 -2.62 -1.25 -15.11
CA TRP A 18 -1.81 -2.41 -14.72
C TRP A 18 -2.52 -3.75 -14.92
N MET A 19 -3.78 -3.72 -15.37
CA MET A 19 -4.51 -4.96 -15.66
C MET A 19 -3.96 -5.61 -16.94
N PRO A 20 -3.88 -6.94 -17.01
CA PRO A 20 -3.71 -7.62 -18.26
C PRO A 20 -4.95 -7.44 -19.16
N GLU A 21 -4.78 -7.43 -20.46
CA GLU A 21 -5.89 -7.41 -21.45
C GLU A 21 -6.80 -6.18 -21.31
N LEU A 22 -6.22 -5.00 -21.32
CA LEU A 22 -6.99 -3.74 -21.38
C LEU A 22 -7.63 -3.55 -22.77
N PRO A 23 -8.84 -2.94 -22.81
CA PRO A 23 -9.37 -2.38 -24.03
C PRO A 23 -8.37 -1.41 -24.68
N ASP A 24 -8.29 -1.41 -26.01
CA ASP A 24 -7.30 -0.61 -26.74
C ASP A 24 -7.36 0.87 -26.39
N GLU A 25 -8.57 1.39 -26.16
CA GLU A 25 -8.83 2.78 -25.78
C GLU A 25 -8.20 3.18 -24.42
N LEU A 26 -7.86 2.23 -23.59
CA LEU A 26 -7.26 2.47 -22.25
C LEU A 26 -5.75 2.18 -22.20
N ARG A 27 -5.17 1.58 -23.24
CA ARG A 27 -3.74 1.22 -23.28
C ARG A 27 -2.81 2.43 -23.25
N HIS A 28 -3.28 3.60 -23.66
CA HIS A 28 -2.51 4.84 -23.64
C HIS A 28 -2.42 5.51 -22.27
N LEU A 29 -3.17 5.01 -21.26
CA LEU A 29 -3.12 5.58 -19.93
C LEU A 29 -1.72 5.40 -19.31
N PRO A 30 -1.14 6.46 -18.72
CA PRO A 30 0.17 6.36 -18.09
C PRO A 30 0.12 5.40 -16.91
N ARG A 31 1.07 4.48 -16.83
CA ARG A 31 1.25 3.60 -15.69
C ARG A 31 1.76 4.40 -14.50
N GLU A 32 0.88 4.65 -13.56
CA GLU A 32 1.19 5.25 -12.26
C GLU A 32 1.50 4.15 -11.22
N HIS A 33 1.43 4.47 -9.93
CA HIS A 33 1.64 3.51 -8.85
C HIS A 33 0.66 2.32 -8.98
N PRO A 34 1.15 1.07 -8.98
CA PRO A 34 0.33 -0.09 -9.35
C PRO A 34 -0.78 -0.45 -8.36
N ALA A 35 -0.83 0.16 -7.15
CA ALA A 35 -1.81 -0.17 -6.10
C ALA A 35 -2.07 -1.69 -6.03
N THR A 36 -1.00 -2.49 -5.89
CA THR A 36 -0.97 -3.95 -6.08
C THR A 36 -2.03 -4.67 -5.25
N TRP A 37 -2.33 -4.19 -4.07
CA TRP A 37 -3.37 -4.75 -3.18
C TRP A 37 -4.78 -4.74 -3.81
N ALA A 38 -5.13 -3.71 -4.58
CA ALA A 38 -6.45 -3.63 -5.23
C ALA A 38 -6.58 -4.68 -6.34
N LEU A 39 -5.48 -4.95 -7.08
CA LEU A 39 -5.42 -6.01 -8.07
C LEU A 39 -5.52 -7.39 -7.40
N VAL A 40 -4.81 -7.59 -6.29
CA VAL A 40 -4.83 -8.84 -5.52
C VAL A 40 -6.24 -9.15 -5.01
N LEU A 41 -6.93 -8.17 -4.41
CA LEU A 41 -8.29 -8.39 -3.92
C LEU A 41 -9.28 -8.62 -5.07
N LEU A 42 -9.12 -7.92 -6.20
CA LEU A 42 -9.93 -8.18 -7.39
C LEU A 42 -9.79 -9.63 -7.86
N GLU A 43 -8.55 -10.15 -7.94
CA GLU A 43 -8.28 -11.53 -8.37
C GLU A 43 -8.97 -12.56 -7.47
N GLU A 44 -8.96 -12.35 -6.14
CA GLU A 44 -9.65 -13.23 -5.20
C GLU A 44 -11.17 -13.06 -5.29
N PHE A 45 -11.69 -11.85 -5.38
CA PHE A 45 -13.13 -11.58 -5.51
C PHE A 45 -13.71 -12.10 -6.82
N GLN A 46 -12.93 -12.20 -7.88
CA GLN A 46 -13.38 -12.81 -9.14
C GLN A 46 -13.63 -14.32 -9.04
N ARG A 47 -13.13 -14.98 -7.99
CA ARG A 47 -13.40 -16.41 -7.72
C ARG A 47 -14.73 -16.63 -6.97
N ARG A 48 -15.38 -15.56 -6.52
CA ARG A 48 -16.62 -15.61 -5.74
C ARG A 48 -17.84 -15.57 -6.65
N ALA A 49 -18.70 -16.60 -6.51
CA ALA A 49 -19.99 -16.65 -7.22
C ALA A 49 -21.09 -15.81 -6.51
N ASP A 50 -20.89 -15.49 -5.22
CA ASP A 50 -21.82 -14.75 -4.37
C ASP A 50 -21.61 -13.23 -4.38
N LEU A 51 -20.73 -12.72 -5.28
CA LEU A 51 -20.37 -11.31 -5.39
C LEU A 51 -20.45 -10.82 -6.84
N GLN A 52 -21.10 -9.67 -7.05
CA GLN A 52 -21.03 -8.88 -8.27
C GLN A 52 -20.35 -7.54 -7.95
N LEU A 53 -19.26 -7.23 -8.63
CA LEU A 53 -18.42 -6.07 -8.36
C LEU A 53 -18.56 -5.01 -9.45
N HIS A 54 -18.78 -3.75 -9.06
CA HIS A 54 -18.73 -2.59 -9.93
C HIS A 54 -17.60 -1.66 -9.48
N ILE A 55 -16.59 -1.43 -10.31
CA ILE A 55 -15.43 -0.59 -9.99
C ILE A 55 -15.56 0.74 -10.73
N LEU A 56 -15.78 1.82 -9.98
CA LEU A 56 -15.94 3.17 -10.49
C LEU A 56 -14.62 3.93 -10.35
N VAL A 57 -14.05 4.32 -11.48
CA VAL A 57 -12.75 4.99 -11.58
C VAL A 57 -12.92 6.33 -12.28
N LEU A 58 -12.47 7.41 -11.65
CA LEU A 58 -12.50 8.74 -12.23
C LEU A 58 -11.17 9.05 -12.93
N ARG A 59 -11.20 9.43 -14.20
CA ARG A 59 -10.03 9.81 -15.01
C ARG A 59 -10.22 11.16 -15.69
N LYS A 60 -9.16 11.98 -15.67
CA LYS A 60 -9.14 13.31 -16.31
C LYS A 60 -8.78 13.23 -17.81
N LYS A 61 -7.89 12.31 -18.16
CA LYS A 61 -7.27 12.20 -19.49
C LYS A 61 -7.87 11.07 -20.34
N ILE A 62 -9.20 11.04 -20.43
CA ILE A 62 -9.92 10.12 -21.33
C ILE A 62 -10.87 10.92 -22.23
N ALA A 63 -11.10 10.45 -23.44
CA ALA A 63 -11.98 11.14 -24.41
C ALA A 63 -13.45 11.09 -23.97
N ARG A 64 -13.93 9.94 -23.54
CA ARG A 64 -15.32 9.65 -23.14
C ARG A 64 -15.37 8.66 -21.98
N ASN A 65 -16.54 8.47 -21.38
CA ASN A 65 -16.78 7.39 -20.42
C ASN A 65 -16.64 6.03 -21.10
N PHE A 66 -16.12 5.07 -20.35
CA PHE A 66 -15.89 3.71 -20.83
C PHE A 66 -16.43 2.69 -19.83
N THR A 67 -16.98 1.58 -20.32
CA THR A 67 -17.45 0.48 -19.46
C THR A 67 -17.05 -0.84 -20.11
N PHE A 68 -16.46 -1.75 -19.34
CA PHE A 68 -16.14 -3.10 -19.75
C PHE A 68 -16.28 -4.07 -18.57
N THR A 69 -16.47 -5.35 -18.86
CA THR A 69 -16.65 -6.39 -17.84
C THR A 69 -15.54 -7.43 -17.93
N ARG A 70 -15.10 -7.93 -16.80
CA ARG A 70 -14.15 -9.02 -16.67
C ARG A 70 -14.57 -9.92 -15.51
N GLY A 71 -14.95 -11.16 -15.80
CA GLY A 71 -15.53 -12.06 -14.81
C GLY A 71 -16.79 -11.47 -14.15
N ASN A 72 -16.86 -11.50 -12.85
CA ASN A 72 -17.95 -10.90 -12.06
C ASN A 72 -17.76 -9.39 -11.78
N ALA A 73 -16.74 -8.75 -12.37
CA ALA A 73 -16.42 -7.33 -12.15
C ALA A 73 -16.68 -6.48 -13.40
N THR A 74 -17.46 -5.41 -13.23
CA THR A 74 -17.72 -4.40 -14.27
C THR A 74 -17.01 -3.09 -13.91
N PHE A 75 -16.17 -2.62 -14.82
CA PHE A 75 -15.40 -1.38 -14.67
C PHE A 75 -16.13 -0.22 -15.35
N HIS A 76 -16.24 0.88 -14.62
CA HIS A 76 -16.84 2.14 -15.11
C HIS A 76 -15.79 3.24 -15.03
N ILE A 77 -15.14 3.54 -16.15
CA ILE A 77 -14.14 4.60 -16.24
C ILE A 77 -14.88 5.89 -16.63
N LEU A 78 -14.98 6.81 -15.70
CA LEU A 78 -15.78 8.02 -15.86
C LEU A 78 -14.87 9.23 -16.05
N LYS A 79 -15.16 10.03 -17.07
CA LYS A 79 -14.47 11.29 -17.33
C LYS A 79 -14.86 12.32 -16.27
N VAL A 80 -13.87 12.96 -15.68
CA VAL A 80 -14.06 14.08 -14.75
C VAL A 80 -13.41 15.35 -15.31
N PRO A 81 -14.05 16.53 -15.20
CA PRO A 81 -13.47 17.77 -15.66
C PRO A 81 -12.14 18.07 -14.95
N PRO A 82 -11.11 18.58 -15.67
CA PRO A 82 -9.87 19.01 -15.06
C PRO A 82 -10.11 20.06 -13.97
N ALA A 83 -9.28 20.04 -12.91
CA ALA A 83 -9.28 21.00 -11.80
C ALA A 83 -10.61 21.18 -11.03
N SER A 84 -11.62 20.32 -11.25
CA SER A 84 -12.93 20.46 -10.58
C SER A 84 -13.03 19.72 -9.24
N ARG A 85 -12.26 18.68 -9.02
CA ARG A 85 -12.40 17.75 -7.89
C ARG A 85 -12.15 18.40 -6.53
N ALA A 86 -10.92 18.79 -6.24
CA ALA A 86 -10.56 19.39 -4.95
C ALA A 86 -11.22 20.74 -4.68
N PRO A 87 -11.31 21.70 -5.64
CA PRO A 87 -12.02 22.96 -5.43
C PRO A 87 -13.50 22.80 -5.09
N SER A 88 -14.18 21.79 -5.66
CA SER A 88 -15.58 21.48 -5.31
C SER A 88 -15.70 20.64 -4.02
N VAL A 89 -14.62 20.40 -3.30
CA VAL A 89 -14.59 19.42 -2.19
C VAL A 89 -15.27 18.11 -2.61
N PHE A 90 -14.97 17.64 -3.84
CA PHE A 90 -15.50 16.42 -4.47
C PHE A 90 -17.03 16.38 -4.69
N TRP A 91 -17.72 17.52 -4.72
CA TRP A 91 -19.16 17.54 -5.08
C TRP A 91 -19.40 17.15 -6.54
N VAL A 92 -18.51 17.54 -7.46
CA VAL A 92 -18.58 17.10 -8.87
C VAL A 92 -18.49 15.59 -8.97
N ASP A 93 -17.54 15.00 -8.26
CA ASP A 93 -17.37 13.54 -8.17
C ASP A 93 -18.62 12.87 -7.58
N THR A 94 -19.15 13.43 -6.48
CA THR A 94 -20.38 12.92 -5.83
C THR A 94 -21.55 12.89 -6.81
N PHE A 95 -21.73 13.92 -7.61
CA PHE A 95 -22.79 13.97 -8.61
C PHE A 95 -22.60 12.92 -9.72
N LEU A 96 -21.40 12.84 -10.29
CA LEU A 96 -21.09 11.90 -11.37
C LEU A 96 -21.24 10.44 -10.92
N LEU A 97 -20.67 10.11 -9.76
CA LEU A 97 -20.75 8.77 -9.18
C LEU A 97 -22.18 8.44 -8.73
N GLY A 98 -22.88 9.39 -8.13
CA GLY A 98 -24.27 9.20 -7.72
C GLY A 98 -25.21 8.89 -8.90
N ARG A 99 -25.01 9.57 -10.05
CA ARG A 99 -25.75 9.24 -11.28
C ARG A 99 -25.48 7.81 -11.74
N LYS A 100 -24.22 7.34 -11.67
CA LYS A 100 -23.85 5.97 -12.06
C LYS A 100 -24.37 4.93 -11.07
N LEU A 101 -24.29 5.20 -9.78
CA LEU A 101 -24.76 4.28 -8.73
C LEU A 101 -26.30 4.10 -8.76
N ARG A 102 -27.06 5.14 -9.14
CA ARG A 102 -28.53 4.98 -9.36
C ARG A 102 -28.86 3.99 -10.48
N GLN A 103 -27.97 3.80 -11.46
CA GLN A 103 -28.14 2.79 -12.53
C GLN A 103 -27.74 1.40 -12.04
N ILE A 104 -26.68 1.30 -11.23
CA ILE A 104 -26.15 0.05 -10.70
C ILE A 104 -27.04 -0.50 -9.57
N ARG A 105 -27.52 0.37 -8.68
CA ARG A 105 -28.26 0.04 -7.44
C ARG A 105 -27.51 -0.95 -6.55
N PRO A 106 -26.27 -0.61 -6.11
CA PRO A 106 -25.50 -1.53 -5.28
C PRO A 106 -26.11 -1.69 -3.89
N ASP A 107 -25.90 -2.84 -3.28
CA ASP A 107 -26.24 -3.10 -1.88
C ASP A 107 -25.30 -2.36 -0.93
N LEU A 108 -24.04 -2.16 -1.38
CA LEU A 108 -22.97 -1.53 -0.59
C LEU A 108 -22.00 -0.75 -1.47
N VAL A 109 -21.56 0.41 -0.96
CA VAL A 109 -20.49 1.20 -1.56
C VAL A 109 -19.21 1.06 -0.73
N HIS A 110 -18.11 0.63 -1.35
CA HIS A 110 -16.80 0.56 -0.74
C HIS A 110 -15.92 1.72 -1.24
N ALA A 111 -15.58 2.63 -0.33
CA ALA A 111 -14.69 3.76 -0.61
C ALA A 111 -13.24 3.40 -0.28
N TRP A 112 -12.36 3.44 -1.27
CA TRP A 112 -10.94 3.17 -1.14
C TRP A 112 -10.14 4.44 -0.86
N GLY A 113 -9.70 4.59 0.38
CA GLY A 113 -8.95 5.75 0.86
C GLY A 113 -9.80 6.96 1.23
N THR A 114 -9.19 7.86 1.94
CA THR A 114 -9.77 9.16 2.32
C THR A 114 -9.08 10.32 1.60
N GLU A 115 -7.85 10.12 1.17
CA GLU A 115 -6.91 11.14 0.68
C GLU A 115 -7.39 11.85 -0.58
N ARG A 116 -8.16 11.13 -1.41
CA ARG A 116 -8.74 11.64 -2.67
C ARG A 116 -10.25 11.76 -2.63
N GLY A 117 -10.82 11.84 -1.42
CA GLY A 117 -12.22 12.15 -1.17
C GLY A 117 -13.19 10.98 -1.29
N ALA A 118 -12.75 9.73 -1.57
CA ALA A 118 -13.65 8.59 -1.76
C ALA A 118 -14.57 8.36 -0.53
N GLY A 119 -14.01 8.40 0.69
CA GLY A 119 -14.79 8.27 1.92
C GLY A 119 -15.83 9.36 2.10
N LEU A 120 -15.50 10.64 1.79
CA LEU A 120 -16.43 11.76 1.88
C LEU A 120 -17.53 11.66 0.81
N ILE A 121 -17.20 11.20 -0.40
CA ILE A 121 -18.16 10.95 -1.46
C ILE A 121 -19.15 9.87 -1.04
N ALA A 122 -18.67 8.72 -0.57
CA ALA A 122 -19.52 7.62 -0.13
C ALA A 122 -20.52 8.06 0.97
N ALA A 123 -20.05 8.84 1.94
CA ALA A 123 -20.89 9.38 3.00
C ALA A 123 -22.03 10.31 2.52
N ARG A 124 -21.94 10.86 1.30
CA ARG A 124 -22.96 11.76 0.71
C ARG A 124 -23.97 11.02 -0.17
N LEU A 125 -23.71 9.77 -0.54
CA LEU A 125 -24.48 9.07 -1.58
C LEU A 125 -25.70 8.32 -1.08
N GLY A 126 -25.87 8.17 0.25
CA GLY A 126 -27.06 7.57 0.87
C GLY A 126 -27.14 6.03 0.78
N TYR A 127 -26.10 5.36 0.35
CA TYR A 127 -25.99 3.88 0.38
C TYR A 127 -25.34 3.40 1.69
N PRO A 128 -25.55 2.14 2.10
CA PRO A 128 -24.63 1.50 3.03
C PRO A 128 -23.19 1.60 2.51
N TYR A 129 -22.25 2.02 3.36
CA TYR A 129 -20.89 2.21 2.89
C TYR A 129 -19.83 1.82 3.90
N LEU A 130 -18.68 1.41 3.37
CA LEU A 130 -17.45 1.06 4.05
C LEU A 130 -16.33 1.96 3.54
N ILE A 131 -15.40 2.34 4.42
CA ILE A 131 -14.17 3.05 4.01
C ILE A 131 -12.96 2.20 4.38
N THR A 132 -12.07 1.93 3.41
CA THR A 132 -10.75 1.39 3.68
C THR A 132 -9.75 2.53 3.86
N ILE A 133 -9.07 2.57 4.99
CA ILE A 133 -8.00 3.53 5.28
C ILE A 133 -6.71 2.98 4.71
N GLN A 134 -6.09 3.69 3.77
CA GLN A 134 -4.82 3.30 3.13
C GLN A 134 -3.61 3.96 3.79
N GLY A 135 -3.80 5.15 4.33
CA GLY A 135 -2.81 5.91 5.09
C GLY A 135 -3.48 6.78 6.13
N LEU A 136 -2.81 7.02 7.25
CA LEU A 136 -3.30 7.88 8.34
C LEU A 136 -2.69 9.27 8.20
N MET A 137 -3.35 10.15 7.40
CA MET A 137 -2.86 11.52 7.15
C MET A 137 -2.77 12.36 8.43
N THR A 138 -3.71 12.16 9.36
CA THR A 138 -3.71 12.80 10.67
C THR A 138 -2.54 12.37 11.56
N TRP A 139 -2.01 11.17 11.36
CA TRP A 139 -0.80 10.70 12.01
C TRP A 139 0.46 11.19 11.29
N TYR A 140 0.51 11.09 9.96
CA TYR A 140 1.64 11.58 9.17
C TYR A 140 1.95 13.05 9.43
N GLN A 141 0.92 13.88 9.61
CA GLN A 141 1.05 15.30 9.93
C GLN A 141 1.88 15.57 11.21
N GLN A 142 1.93 14.63 12.15
CA GLN A 142 2.67 14.75 13.39
C GLN A 142 4.16 14.42 13.24
N LEU A 143 4.54 13.69 12.19
CA LEU A 143 5.85 13.09 12.04
C LEU A 143 6.67 13.67 10.88
N VAL A 144 6.01 14.13 9.83
CA VAL A 144 6.66 14.59 8.61
C VAL A 144 6.02 15.87 8.07
N PRO A 145 6.79 16.74 7.41
CA PRO A 145 6.24 17.89 6.71
C PRO A 145 5.26 17.46 5.62
N LEU A 146 4.06 18.04 5.62
CA LEU A 146 3.05 17.79 4.61
C LEU A 146 2.95 18.92 3.59
N SER A 147 2.78 18.55 2.32
CA SER A 147 2.43 19.46 1.24
C SER A 147 1.04 20.09 1.45
N ARG A 148 0.71 21.12 0.66
CA ARG A 148 -0.63 21.76 0.72
C ARG A 148 -1.75 20.75 0.46
N TYR A 149 -1.55 19.85 -0.50
CA TYR A 149 -2.54 18.83 -0.81
C TYR A 149 -2.68 17.79 0.32
N GLU A 150 -1.59 17.33 0.91
CA GLU A 150 -1.63 16.38 2.02
C GLU A 150 -2.31 16.96 3.27
N ARG A 151 -2.13 18.27 3.54
CA ARG A 151 -2.90 18.97 4.59
C ARG A 151 -4.40 18.99 4.28
N PHE A 152 -4.78 19.18 3.02
CA PHE A 152 -6.17 19.05 2.60
C PHE A 152 -6.66 17.61 2.74
N ALA A 153 -5.86 16.61 2.40
CA ALA A 153 -6.17 15.19 2.61
C ALA A 153 -6.39 14.85 4.09
N THR A 154 -5.65 15.49 5.02
CA THR A 154 -5.90 15.39 6.46
C THR A 154 -7.31 15.89 6.86
N PHE A 155 -7.75 16.98 6.26
CA PHE A 155 -9.14 17.46 6.45
C PHE A 155 -10.15 16.45 5.90
N LEU A 156 -9.92 15.88 4.70
CA LEU A 156 -10.79 14.88 4.08
C LEU A 156 -10.90 13.61 4.92
N GLU A 157 -9.78 13.15 5.50
CA GLU A 157 -9.76 12.01 6.42
C GLU A 157 -10.67 12.27 7.63
N ARG A 158 -10.46 13.39 8.34
CA ARG A 158 -11.28 13.75 9.50
C ARG A 158 -12.77 13.87 9.14
N ALA A 159 -13.08 14.50 8.00
CA ALA A 159 -14.46 14.68 7.56
C ALA A 159 -15.13 13.34 7.19
N SER A 160 -14.38 12.40 6.63
CA SER A 160 -14.84 11.06 6.26
C SER A 160 -15.07 10.21 7.52
N LEU A 161 -14.08 10.16 8.42
CA LEU A 161 -14.15 9.33 9.64
C LEU A 161 -15.23 9.77 10.62
N LYS A 162 -15.51 11.07 10.72
CA LYS A 162 -16.64 11.58 11.54
C LYS A 162 -18.01 11.11 11.08
N ARG A 163 -18.15 10.69 9.82
CA ARG A 163 -19.39 10.22 9.22
C ARG A 163 -19.45 8.70 9.07
N ALA A 164 -18.30 8.04 9.10
CA ALA A 164 -18.21 6.59 8.96
C ALA A 164 -18.80 5.85 10.17
N ARG A 165 -19.48 4.74 9.91
CA ARG A 165 -19.94 3.81 10.94
C ARG A 165 -18.98 2.63 11.09
N LEU A 166 -18.40 2.19 9.96
CA LEU A 166 -17.42 1.12 9.89
C LEU A 166 -16.31 1.51 8.92
N VAL A 167 -15.09 1.18 9.30
CA VAL A 167 -13.90 1.28 8.45
C VAL A 167 -13.09 -0.01 8.49
N THR A 168 -12.33 -0.25 7.42
CA THR A 168 -11.23 -1.21 7.46
C THR A 168 -9.90 -0.47 7.50
N THR A 169 -8.92 -1.04 8.17
CA THR A 169 -7.53 -0.61 8.15
C THR A 169 -6.60 -1.80 8.31
N GLU A 170 -5.33 -1.64 7.98
CA GLU A 170 -4.43 -2.77 7.80
C GLU A 170 -3.77 -3.22 9.12
N SER A 171 -3.05 -2.36 9.79
CA SER A 171 -2.16 -2.73 10.89
C SER A 171 -2.83 -2.62 12.27
N VAL A 172 -2.33 -3.37 13.24
CA VAL A 172 -2.71 -3.25 14.66
C VAL A 172 -2.47 -1.82 15.15
N PHE A 173 -1.34 -1.23 14.71
CA PHE A 173 -1.05 0.18 14.98
C PHE A 173 -2.19 1.09 14.52
N ALA A 174 -2.66 0.95 13.28
CA ALA A 174 -3.73 1.79 12.72
C ALA A 174 -5.07 1.57 13.44
N VAL A 175 -5.39 0.33 13.79
CA VAL A 175 -6.58 0.00 14.59
C VAL A 175 -6.56 0.73 15.93
N ASN A 176 -5.45 0.68 16.65
CA ASN A 176 -5.31 1.33 17.96
C ASN A 176 -5.36 2.86 17.83
N PHE A 177 -4.66 3.43 16.85
CA PHE A 177 -4.68 4.87 16.56
C PHE A 177 -6.09 5.39 16.29
N LEU A 178 -6.87 4.66 15.50
CA LEU A 178 -8.25 5.04 15.17
C LEU A 178 -9.20 4.85 16.35
N ARG A 179 -9.04 3.77 17.13
CA ARG A 179 -9.88 3.47 18.28
C ARG A 179 -9.79 4.54 19.37
N GLU A 180 -8.60 5.05 19.63
CA GLU A 180 -8.39 6.15 20.57
C GLU A 180 -9.10 7.44 20.15
N ARG A 181 -9.13 7.74 18.85
CA ARG A 181 -9.64 9.01 18.31
C ARG A 181 -11.11 8.98 17.95
N TYR A 182 -11.61 7.78 17.60
CA TYR A 182 -12.96 7.55 17.13
C TYR A 182 -13.60 6.36 17.87
N PRO A 183 -13.87 6.45 19.18
CA PRO A 183 -14.30 5.30 20.00
C PRO A 183 -15.65 4.69 19.58
N ARG A 184 -16.49 5.42 18.82
CA ARG A 184 -17.77 4.94 18.28
C ARG A 184 -17.64 4.28 16.91
N LEU A 185 -16.48 4.39 16.27
CA LEU A 185 -16.23 3.84 14.94
C LEU A 185 -15.96 2.35 15.05
N LYS A 186 -16.73 1.52 14.33
CA LYS A 186 -16.42 0.10 14.19
C LYS A 186 -15.22 -0.06 13.24
N ILE A 187 -14.21 -0.80 13.68
CA ILE A 187 -12.97 -0.96 12.93
C ILE A 187 -12.74 -2.45 12.69
N HIS A 188 -12.63 -2.83 11.43
CA HIS A 188 -12.15 -4.14 11.01
C HIS A 188 -10.67 -4.05 10.60
N GLN A 189 -9.85 -4.94 11.12
CA GLN A 189 -8.51 -5.12 10.63
C GLN A 189 -8.54 -6.01 9.38
N ALA A 190 -8.18 -5.45 8.24
CA ALA A 190 -8.13 -6.15 6.95
C ALA A 190 -6.83 -5.77 6.24
N GLU A 191 -5.83 -6.65 6.36
CA GLU A 191 -4.52 -6.47 5.75
C GLU A 191 -4.63 -6.48 4.22
N HIS A 192 -3.91 -5.58 3.57
CA HIS A 192 -3.65 -5.71 2.14
C HIS A 192 -2.60 -6.80 1.94
N ALA A 193 -2.98 -7.87 1.29
CA ALA A 193 -2.10 -8.99 1.04
C ALA A 193 -1.04 -8.68 -0.03
N ALA A 194 0.12 -9.31 0.12
CA ALA A 194 1.08 -9.40 -0.97
C ALA A 194 0.56 -10.35 -2.06
N ASN A 195 0.88 -10.06 -3.33
CA ASN A 195 0.50 -10.92 -4.46
C ASN A 195 1.09 -12.33 -4.29
N TRP A 196 0.37 -13.36 -4.77
CA TRP A 196 0.81 -14.76 -4.77
C TRP A 196 2.22 -14.97 -5.34
N ARG A 197 2.65 -14.10 -6.25
CA ARG A 197 4.01 -14.10 -6.81
C ARG A 197 5.09 -14.00 -5.75
N PHE A 198 4.89 -13.17 -4.71
CA PHE A 198 5.85 -13.05 -3.61
C PHE A 198 5.81 -14.25 -2.68
N HIS A 199 4.64 -14.89 -2.49
CA HIS A 199 4.51 -16.11 -1.69
C HIS A 199 5.23 -17.31 -2.31
N GLY A 200 5.21 -17.43 -3.64
CA GLY A 200 5.87 -18.51 -4.40
C GLY A 200 7.29 -18.17 -4.85
N LEU A 201 7.86 -17.05 -4.39
CA LEU A 201 9.16 -16.59 -4.87
C LEU A 201 10.30 -17.54 -4.48
N THR A 202 11.06 -18.02 -5.46
CA THR A 202 12.30 -18.75 -5.23
C THR A 202 13.43 -17.75 -5.02
N ARG A 203 13.98 -17.74 -3.80
CA ARG A 203 15.07 -16.85 -3.41
C ARG A 203 16.39 -17.32 -3.99
N ARG A 204 17.20 -16.37 -4.47
CA ARG A 204 18.55 -16.56 -5.01
C ARG A 204 19.44 -15.41 -4.52
N PRO A 205 19.67 -15.30 -3.19
CA PRO A 205 20.33 -14.14 -2.62
C PRO A 205 21.76 -13.96 -3.14
N GLN A 206 22.12 -12.75 -3.48
CA GLN A 206 23.49 -12.36 -3.76
C GLN A 206 24.12 -11.91 -2.45
N THR A 207 25.14 -12.63 -1.99
CA THR A 207 25.78 -12.43 -0.68
C THR A 207 27.21 -11.89 -0.75
N ALA A 208 27.77 -11.78 -1.96
CA ALA A 208 29.11 -11.22 -2.21
C ALA A 208 29.16 -10.47 -3.54
N PRO A 209 29.13 -9.12 -3.58
CA PRO A 209 28.77 -8.24 -2.44
C PRO A 209 27.34 -8.47 -1.94
N LEU A 210 27.05 -8.08 -0.69
CA LEU A 210 25.68 -8.14 -0.13
C LEU A 210 24.77 -7.22 -0.94
N ARG A 211 23.63 -7.74 -1.38
CA ARG A 211 22.67 -6.93 -2.14
C ARG A 211 21.56 -6.40 -1.25
N LEU A 212 21.70 -5.15 -0.84
CA LEU A 212 20.69 -4.44 -0.07
C LEU A 212 19.62 -3.87 -1.01
N LEU A 213 18.35 -3.94 -0.59
CA LEU A 213 17.22 -3.47 -1.39
C LEU A 213 16.38 -2.47 -0.61
N SER A 214 16.00 -1.36 -1.21
CA SER A 214 14.99 -0.44 -0.67
C SER A 214 13.91 -0.20 -1.71
N VAL A 215 12.65 -0.47 -1.37
CA VAL A 215 11.50 -0.36 -2.29
C VAL A 215 10.54 0.73 -1.84
N GLY A 216 10.24 1.64 -2.75
CA GLY A 216 9.36 2.79 -2.55
C GLY A 216 10.01 4.07 -3.04
N THR A 217 9.21 5.10 -3.32
CA THR A 217 9.73 6.40 -3.78
C THR A 217 10.70 6.97 -2.76
N PRO A 218 12.01 7.14 -3.11
CA PRO A 218 12.99 7.73 -2.21
C PRO A 218 12.55 9.12 -1.75
N GLY A 219 12.69 9.40 -0.46
CA GLY A 219 12.26 10.67 0.11
C GLY A 219 12.38 10.71 1.63
N PHE A 220 12.15 11.89 2.20
CA PHE A 220 12.26 12.15 3.65
C PHE A 220 11.39 11.18 4.48
N ARG A 221 10.13 10.99 4.09
CA ARG A 221 9.21 10.08 4.78
C ARG A 221 9.71 8.64 4.81
N LYS A 222 10.35 8.18 3.72
CA LYS A 222 10.91 6.82 3.63
C LYS A 222 12.28 6.68 4.30
N GLY A 223 12.86 7.77 4.83
CA GLY A 223 14.13 7.75 5.52
C GLY A 223 15.34 7.50 4.61
N THR A 224 15.25 7.93 3.35
CA THR A 224 16.34 7.73 2.38
C THR A 224 17.65 8.36 2.84
N ASP A 225 17.59 9.53 3.45
CA ASP A 225 18.72 10.21 4.06
C ASP A 225 19.33 9.39 5.21
N LEU A 226 18.50 8.78 6.06
CA LEU A 226 18.97 7.90 7.14
C LEU A 226 19.69 6.66 6.59
N LEU A 227 19.09 6.05 5.54
CA LEU A 227 19.67 4.89 4.85
C LEU A 227 21.05 5.21 4.29
N LEU A 228 21.15 6.30 3.52
CA LEU A 228 22.40 6.72 2.92
C LEU A 228 23.47 7.03 3.96
N GLN A 229 23.13 7.76 5.04
CA GLN A 229 24.08 8.08 6.12
C GLN A 229 24.55 6.82 6.87
N ALA A 230 23.65 5.87 7.14
CA ALA A 230 24.02 4.62 7.82
C ALA A 230 24.96 3.77 6.96
N LEU A 231 24.67 3.65 5.66
CA LEU A 231 25.50 2.89 4.73
C LEU A 231 26.86 3.57 4.46
N ASP A 232 26.90 4.91 4.48
CA ASP A 232 28.17 5.63 4.34
C ASP A 232 29.12 5.39 5.52
N ARG A 233 28.57 5.20 6.73
CA ARG A 233 29.35 4.79 7.92
C ARG A 233 29.88 3.37 7.81
N LEU A 234 29.17 2.49 7.12
CA LEU A 234 29.52 1.07 6.97
C LEU A 234 30.33 0.74 5.71
N ARG A 235 30.62 1.72 4.85
CA ARG A 235 31.25 1.51 3.53
C ARG A 235 32.61 0.82 3.58
N ASP A 236 33.38 1.05 4.65
CA ASP A 236 34.71 0.45 4.85
C ASP A 236 34.65 -0.86 5.64
N GLU A 237 33.52 -1.16 6.30
CA GLU A 237 33.28 -2.37 7.08
C GLU A 237 32.59 -3.49 6.28
N LEU A 238 31.72 -3.12 5.33
CA LEU A 238 30.87 -4.05 4.60
C LEU A 238 31.05 -3.92 3.08
N ASP A 239 31.11 -5.06 2.41
CA ASP A 239 31.04 -5.11 0.94
C ASP A 239 29.59 -5.30 0.51
N PHE A 240 28.97 -4.25 -0.04
CA PHE A 240 27.56 -4.23 -0.43
C PHE A 240 27.30 -3.38 -1.67
N GLU A 241 26.16 -3.66 -2.32
CA GLU A 241 25.48 -2.83 -3.31
C GLU A 241 24.10 -2.47 -2.77
N LEU A 242 23.65 -1.20 -2.94
CA LEU A 242 22.29 -0.78 -2.61
C LEU A 242 21.46 -0.57 -3.88
N THR A 243 20.44 -1.39 -4.07
CA THR A 243 19.41 -1.17 -5.10
C THR A 243 18.23 -0.36 -4.53
N LEU A 244 17.95 0.78 -5.14
CA LEU A 244 16.81 1.65 -4.82
C LEU A 244 15.75 1.51 -5.91
N VAL A 245 14.58 1.00 -5.55
CA VAL A 245 13.44 0.79 -6.46
C VAL A 245 12.36 1.83 -6.20
N GLY A 246 12.02 2.62 -7.20
CA GLY A 246 10.95 3.62 -7.08
C GLY A 246 11.11 4.79 -8.05
N THR A 247 10.13 5.68 -8.04
CA THR A 247 10.20 6.89 -8.84
C THR A 247 11.09 7.90 -8.14
N VAL A 248 12.30 8.10 -8.64
CA VAL A 248 13.16 9.18 -8.15
C VAL A 248 12.61 10.49 -8.71
N SER A 249 12.05 11.32 -7.88
CA SER A 249 11.57 12.66 -8.25
C SER A 249 12.31 13.73 -7.47
N GLY A 250 12.99 14.62 -8.22
CA GLY A 250 13.41 15.92 -7.75
C GLY A 250 14.67 16.01 -6.91
N ALA A 251 14.99 17.28 -6.59
CA ALA A 251 16.21 17.72 -5.93
C ALA A 251 16.52 17.08 -4.56
N TYR A 252 15.52 16.55 -3.85
CA TYR A 252 15.75 15.96 -2.52
C TYR A 252 16.74 14.79 -2.60
N PHE A 253 16.48 13.83 -3.48
CA PHE A 253 17.31 12.65 -3.58
C PHE A 253 18.74 12.99 -4.07
N GLU A 254 18.85 13.86 -5.08
CA GLU A 254 20.14 14.35 -5.58
C GLU A 254 20.92 15.09 -4.49
N THR A 255 20.22 15.91 -3.68
CA THR A 255 20.81 16.61 -2.54
C THR A 255 21.33 15.63 -1.49
N GLU A 256 20.59 14.58 -1.15
CA GLU A 256 21.03 13.60 -0.15
C GLU A 256 22.19 12.73 -0.68
N CYS A 257 22.18 12.35 -1.97
CA CYS A 257 23.31 11.67 -2.60
C CYS A 257 24.57 12.52 -2.65
N ALA A 258 24.45 13.84 -2.78
CA ALA A 258 25.62 14.74 -2.79
C ALA A 258 26.31 14.84 -1.42
N LYS A 259 25.62 14.52 -0.33
CA LYS A 259 26.15 14.58 1.04
C LYS A 259 27.00 13.36 1.43
N VAL A 260 26.88 12.25 0.71
CA VAL A 260 27.60 11.01 1.02
C VAL A 260 28.87 10.86 0.18
N SER A 261 29.75 9.96 0.61
CA SER A 261 31.05 9.73 -0.03
C SER A 261 30.92 9.30 -1.50
N PRO A 262 31.94 9.58 -2.34
CA PRO A 262 32.01 9.05 -3.70
C PRO A 262 31.99 7.52 -3.74
N GLU A 263 32.56 6.86 -2.73
CA GLU A 263 32.63 5.41 -2.55
C GLU A 263 31.23 4.82 -2.43
N LEU A 264 30.36 5.36 -1.55
CA LEU A 264 28.98 4.93 -1.44
C LEU A 264 28.23 5.18 -2.73
N ARG A 265 28.39 6.36 -3.35
CA ARG A 265 27.67 6.68 -4.60
C ARG A 265 27.89 5.66 -5.70
N ARG A 266 29.09 5.07 -5.82
CA ARG A 266 29.41 4.01 -6.79
C ARG A 266 28.69 2.69 -6.51
N ARG A 267 28.21 2.47 -5.28
CA ARG A 267 27.48 1.26 -4.86
C ARG A 267 25.93 1.41 -4.97
N LEU A 268 25.45 2.58 -5.47
CA LEU A 268 24.00 2.83 -5.61
C LEU A 268 23.52 2.45 -7.00
N VAL A 269 22.49 1.59 -7.05
CA VAL A 269 21.81 1.17 -8.28
C VAL A 269 20.36 1.66 -8.25
N PHE A 270 19.92 2.34 -9.30
CA PHE A 270 18.57 2.88 -9.41
C PHE A 270 17.73 2.08 -10.39
N ARG A 271 16.55 1.68 -9.94
CA ARG A 271 15.55 0.98 -10.75
C ARG A 271 14.23 1.76 -10.71
N LYS A 272 13.86 2.37 -11.84
CA LYS A 272 12.63 3.19 -11.96
C LYS A 272 11.51 2.39 -12.63
N ASN A 273 10.27 2.65 -12.18
CA ASN A 273 9.06 2.17 -12.83
C ASN A 273 8.99 0.63 -13.03
N LEU A 274 9.54 -0.13 -12.09
CA LEU A 274 9.46 -1.59 -12.13
C LEU A 274 8.02 -2.08 -12.00
N SER A 275 7.67 -3.07 -12.79
CA SER A 275 6.45 -3.86 -12.62
C SER A 275 6.53 -4.71 -11.34
N PRO A 276 5.39 -5.18 -10.80
CA PRO A 276 5.41 -6.11 -9.67
C PRO A 276 6.24 -7.38 -9.90
N ALA A 277 6.36 -7.82 -11.16
CA ALA A 277 7.21 -8.94 -11.53
C ALA A 277 8.69 -8.62 -11.37
N GLU A 278 9.10 -7.46 -11.85
CA GLU A 278 10.49 -7.00 -11.75
C GLU A 278 10.87 -6.68 -10.30
N VAL A 279 9.93 -6.14 -9.48
CA VAL A 279 10.14 -5.98 -8.03
C VAL A 279 10.37 -7.33 -7.36
N ALA A 280 9.61 -8.36 -7.71
CA ALA A 280 9.80 -9.71 -7.19
C ALA A 280 11.18 -10.27 -7.58
N GLU A 281 11.66 -10.04 -8.81
CA GLU A 281 13.02 -10.45 -9.23
C GLU A 281 14.11 -9.70 -8.44
N GLU A 282 13.95 -8.41 -8.16
CA GLU A 282 14.88 -7.69 -7.29
C GLU A 282 14.87 -8.26 -5.86
N MET A 283 13.68 -8.58 -5.32
CA MET A 283 13.56 -9.25 -4.02
C MET A 283 14.17 -10.65 -4.03
N ALA A 284 14.07 -11.40 -5.15
CA ALA A 284 14.67 -12.73 -5.26
C ALA A 284 16.18 -12.71 -5.08
N ARG A 285 16.85 -11.68 -5.59
CA ARG A 285 18.32 -11.52 -5.59
C ARG A 285 18.85 -10.78 -4.37
N ALA A 286 18.02 -9.97 -3.71
CA ALA A 286 18.45 -9.18 -2.56
C ALA A 286 18.85 -10.06 -1.37
N THR A 287 19.83 -9.67 -0.59
CA THR A 287 20.18 -10.30 0.69
C THR A 287 19.20 -9.85 1.77
N MET A 288 18.86 -8.57 1.81
CA MET A 288 17.88 -8.00 2.75
C MET A 288 17.20 -6.74 2.22
N LEU A 289 15.98 -6.51 2.71
CA LEU A 289 15.26 -5.23 2.52
C LEU A 289 15.65 -4.27 3.64
N VAL A 290 15.92 -3.01 3.30
CA VAL A 290 16.17 -1.94 4.29
C VAL A 290 15.16 -0.81 4.09
N LEU A 291 14.36 -0.52 5.14
CA LEU A 291 13.31 0.50 5.10
C LEU A 291 13.24 1.33 6.40
N PRO A 292 14.13 2.33 6.60
CA PRO A 292 14.14 3.17 7.80
C PRO A 292 13.09 4.29 7.73
N THR A 293 11.83 3.92 7.47
CA THR A 293 10.74 4.88 7.29
C THR A 293 10.45 5.70 8.55
N ARG A 294 10.18 7.00 8.38
CA ARG A 294 9.72 7.90 9.45
C ARG A 294 8.22 7.80 9.72
N ALA A 295 7.47 7.38 8.71
CA ALA A 295 6.03 7.22 8.83
C ALA A 295 5.49 6.26 7.75
N ASP A 296 4.93 5.14 8.18
CA ASP A 296 4.24 4.21 7.30
C ASP A 296 3.18 3.42 8.08
N THR A 297 1.93 3.53 7.65
CA THR A 297 0.82 2.87 8.34
C THR A 297 0.88 1.36 8.18
N SER A 298 1.25 0.89 6.97
CA SER A 298 1.39 -0.52 6.62
C SER A 298 2.18 -0.66 5.31
N PRO A 299 3.52 -0.76 5.37
CA PRO A 299 4.35 -0.73 4.17
C PRO A 299 4.24 -2.02 3.35
N ASN A 300 3.70 -1.92 2.13
CA ASN A 300 3.58 -3.07 1.23
C ASN A 300 4.94 -3.72 0.93
N ALA A 301 6.00 -2.93 0.77
CA ALA A 301 7.33 -3.48 0.53
C ALA A 301 7.81 -4.42 1.65
N VAL A 302 7.47 -4.11 2.93
CA VAL A 302 7.77 -5.00 4.06
C VAL A 302 6.90 -6.25 4.00
N LYS A 303 5.59 -6.14 3.72
CA LYS A 303 4.69 -7.29 3.57
C LYS A 303 5.15 -8.22 2.43
N GLU A 304 5.51 -7.64 1.29
CA GLU A 304 6.05 -8.39 0.15
C GLU A 304 7.37 -9.10 0.51
N ALA A 305 8.28 -8.41 1.21
CA ALA A 305 9.54 -8.99 1.65
C ALA A 305 9.36 -10.16 2.64
N VAL A 306 8.53 -10.00 3.68
CA VAL A 306 8.36 -11.04 4.70
C VAL A 306 7.69 -12.30 4.15
N VAL A 307 6.75 -12.19 3.19
CA VAL A 307 6.15 -13.38 2.54
C VAL A 307 7.08 -14.00 1.49
N ALA A 308 7.99 -13.21 0.91
CA ALA A 308 9.03 -13.70 0.02
C ALA A 308 10.16 -14.42 0.79
N GLY A 309 10.24 -14.30 2.12
CA GLY A 309 11.35 -14.83 2.92
C GLY A 309 12.61 -13.97 2.80
N LEU A 310 12.46 -12.67 2.54
CA LEU A 310 13.55 -11.70 2.50
C LEU A 310 13.72 -11.07 3.88
N PRO A 311 14.91 -11.15 4.54
CA PRO A 311 15.16 -10.46 5.78
C PRO A 311 14.91 -8.97 5.69
N VAL A 312 14.38 -8.35 6.77
CA VAL A 312 14.03 -6.95 6.80
C VAL A 312 14.77 -6.21 7.90
N VAL A 313 15.45 -5.10 7.57
CA VAL A 313 15.93 -4.12 8.54
C VAL A 313 15.10 -2.85 8.38
N ALA A 314 14.34 -2.48 9.42
CA ALA A 314 13.40 -1.36 9.30
C ALA A 314 13.24 -0.58 10.60
N SER A 315 12.70 0.63 10.53
CA SER A 315 12.35 1.40 11.74
C SER A 315 11.18 0.74 12.48
N ALA A 316 11.23 0.72 13.82
CA ALA A 316 10.12 0.33 14.69
C ALA A 316 9.01 1.41 14.65
N MET A 317 8.32 1.55 13.48
CA MET A 317 7.41 2.65 13.21
C MET A 317 6.11 2.17 12.55
N GLY A 318 4.98 2.64 13.08
CA GLY A 318 3.65 2.36 12.52
C GLY A 318 3.36 0.86 12.43
N GLY A 319 2.91 0.38 11.27
CA GLY A 319 2.61 -1.04 11.05
C GLY A 319 3.82 -1.93 10.75
N VAL A 320 5.05 -1.39 10.68
CA VAL A 320 6.24 -2.22 10.44
C VAL A 320 6.39 -3.30 11.51
N VAL A 321 6.11 -2.93 12.77
CA VAL A 321 6.24 -3.83 13.93
C VAL A 321 5.27 -5.02 13.92
N ASP A 322 4.21 -4.95 13.11
CA ASP A 322 3.25 -6.05 12.97
C ASP A 322 3.79 -7.18 12.07
N TYR A 323 4.77 -6.88 11.23
CA TYR A 323 5.29 -7.80 10.21
C TYR A 323 6.73 -8.25 10.45
N VAL A 324 7.52 -7.42 11.14
CA VAL A 324 8.93 -7.75 11.46
C VAL A 324 9.03 -8.32 12.87
N VAL A 325 9.36 -9.60 12.97
CA VAL A 325 9.63 -10.31 14.21
C VAL A 325 11.14 -10.32 14.42
N PRO A 326 11.66 -9.58 15.41
CA PRO A 326 13.12 -9.49 15.65
C PRO A 326 13.80 -10.84 15.76
N GLU A 327 14.98 -10.96 15.18
CA GLU A 327 15.83 -12.17 15.10
C GLU A 327 15.25 -13.33 14.27
N MET A 328 13.95 -13.27 13.88
CA MET A 328 13.31 -14.34 13.12
C MET A 328 13.22 -14.01 11.61
N ASN A 329 12.72 -12.83 11.27
CA ASN A 329 12.61 -12.41 9.87
C ASN A 329 13.17 -11.00 9.61
N GLY A 330 13.81 -10.39 10.61
CA GLY A 330 14.44 -9.09 10.46
C GLY A 330 14.88 -8.47 11.79
N LEU A 331 15.32 -7.22 11.71
CA LEU A 331 15.70 -6.39 12.85
C LEU A 331 15.02 -5.03 12.78
N LEU A 332 14.74 -4.47 13.95
CA LEU A 332 14.11 -3.16 14.10
C LEU A 332 15.10 -2.15 14.68
N CYS A 333 15.24 -0.99 14.02
CA CYS A 333 15.99 0.14 14.55
C CYS A 333 15.07 1.19 15.19
N ALA A 334 15.61 2.01 16.06
CA ALA A 334 14.90 3.17 16.61
C ALA A 334 14.52 4.14 15.48
N PRO A 335 13.30 4.68 15.49
CA PRO A 335 12.87 5.62 14.46
C PRO A 335 13.73 6.88 14.42
N ASN A 336 14.04 7.35 13.21
CA ASN A 336 14.82 8.57 12.97
C ASN A 336 16.23 8.58 13.62
N ASP A 337 16.83 7.41 13.79
CA ASP A 337 18.13 7.23 14.42
C ASP A 337 19.12 6.50 13.49
N VAL A 338 20.09 7.25 12.95
CA VAL A 338 21.12 6.73 12.06
C VAL A 338 22.06 5.76 12.79
N ALA A 339 22.39 6.01 14.08
CA ALA A 339 23.29 5.14 14.83
C ALA A 339 22.63 3.78 15.10
N SER A 340 21.36 3.79 15.50
CA SER A 340 20.57 2.56 15.66
C SER A 340 20.44 1.79 14.35
N LEU A 341 20.16 2.47 13.23
CA LEU A 341 20.09 1.83 11.90
C LEU A 341 21.44 1.22 11.51
N THR A 342 22.55 1.94 11.71
CA THR A 342 23.90 1.45 11.42
C THR A 342 24.21 0.17 12.21
N GLU A 343 23.87 0.15 13.50
CA GLU A 343 24.08 -1.01 14.36
C GLU A 343 23.21 -2.21 13.93
N GLN A 344 21.92 -1.98 13.61
CA GLN A 344 21.07 -3.08 13.15
C GLN A 344 21.52 -3.64 11.79
N LEU A 345 22.02 -2.80 10.88
CA LEU A 345 22.62 -3.27 9.63
C LEU A 345 23.85 -4.12 9.88
N ARG A 346 24.77 -3.69 10.78
CA ARG A 346 25.95 -4.48 11.17
C ARG A 346 25.54 -5.83 11.74
N ARG A 347 24.59 -5.86 12.66
CA ARG A 347 24.04 -7.10 13.26
C ARG A 347 23.41 -8.01 12.21
N ALA A 348 22.59 -7.44 11.30
CA ALA A 348 21.95 -8.22 10.24
C ALA A 348 22.96 -8.88 9.31
N CYS A 349 24.05 -8.17 8.97
CA CYS A 349 25.12 -8.70 8.12
C CYS A 349 25.94 -9.79 8.82
N ALA A 350 25.98 -9.82 10.15
CA ALA A 350 26.62 -10.87 10.95
C ALA A 350 25.66 -11.99 11.39
N HIS A 351 24.35 -11.83 11.18
CA HIS A 351 23.34 -12.80 11.62
C HIS A 351 23.41 -14.10 10.79
N PRO A 352 23.32 -15.30 11.42
CA PRO A 352 23.51 -16.58 10.74
C PRO A 352 22.57 -16.85 9.57
N LEU A 353 21.32 -16.36 9.64
CA LEU A 353 20.34 -16.48 8.54
C LEU A 353 20.38 -15.27 7.62
N PHE A 354 20.33 -14.04 8.16
CA PHE A 354 20.14 -12.83 7.36
C PHE A 354 21.30 -12.52 6.43
N SER A 355 22.53 -12.83 6.83
CA SER A 355 23.74 -12.71 5.98
C SER A 355 23.66 -13.60 4.72
N ARG A 356 22.88 -14.68 4.78
CA ARG A 356 22.59 -15.56 3.64
C ARG A 356 21.28 -15.22 2.92
N GLY A 357 20.59 -14.17 3.34
CA GLY A 357 19.30 -13.79 2.81
C GLY A 357 18.15 -14.75 3.20
N GLU A 358 18.29 -15.45 4.31
CA GLU A 358 17.33 -16.43 4.84
C GLU A 358 16.61 -15.89 6.09
N VAL A 359 15.47 -16.48 6.42
CA VAL A 359 14.65 -16.16 7.59
C VAL A 359 14.21 -17.43 8.30
N ASP A 360 13.72 -17.32 9.53
CA ASP A 360 13.12 -18.45 10.24
C ASP A 360 11.91 -19.04 9.47
N ALA A 361 11.92 -20.34 9.24
CA ALA A 361 10.94 -21.02 8.41
C ALA A 361 9.52 -21.02 9.02
N ALA A 362 9.41 -21.12 10.34
CA ALA A 362 8.11 -21.10 11.04
C ALA A 362 7.49 -19.71 10.98
N THR A 363 8.29 -18.67 11.17
CA THR A 363 7.87 -17.27 11.03
C THR A 363 7.46 -16.95 9.59
N LEU A 364 8.19 -17.44 8.58
CA LEU A 364 7.82 -17.30 7.18
C LEU A 364 6.45 -17.93 6.89
N ALA A 365 6.22 -19.16 7.36
CA ALA A 365 4.94 -19.84 7.17
C ALA A 365 3.78 -19.06 7.82
N LYS A 366 3.99 -18.55 9.04
CA LYS A 366 3.01 -17.70 9.76
C LYS A 366 2.71 -16.41 8.97
N MET A 367 3.71 -15.70 8.47
CA MET A 367 3.51 -14.45 7.70
C MET A 367 2.81 -14.72 6.37
N ARG A 368 3.14 -15.81 5.68
CA ARG A 368 2.44 -16.24 4.46
C ARG A 368 0.96 -16.54 4.69
N ALA A 369 0.61 -17.21 5.79
CA ALA A 369 -0.79 -17.44 6.14
C ALA A 369 -1.52 -16.13 6.46
N TYR A 370 -0.93 -15.29 7.30
CA TYR A 370 -1.50 -14.02 7.79
C TYR A 370 -1.75 -13.00 6.67
N LEU A 371 -0.80 -12.87 5.72
CA LEU A 371 -0.82 -11.92 4.61
C LEU A 371 -1.26 -12.57 3.29
N SER A 372 -1.96 -13.71 3.34
CA SER A 372 -2.43 -14.39 2.13
C SER A 372 -3.57 -13.63 1.46
N PRO A 373 -3.64 -13.63 0.12
CA PRO A 373 -4.77 -13.07 -0.62
C PRO A 373 -6.13 -13.66 -0.20
N ARG A 374 -6.19 -14.95 0.12
CA ARG A 374 -7.41 -15.61 0.63
C ARG A 374 -7.86 -15.05 1.97
N GLU A 375 -6.91 -14.76 2.88
CA GLU A 375 -7.23 -14.15 4.17
C GLU A 375 -7.70 -12.70 3.99
N MET A 376 -7.13 -11.97 3.03
CA MET A 376 -7.59 -10.65 2.64
C MET A 376 -9.04 -10.70 2.13
N ASP A 377 -9.37 -11.61 1.20
CA ASP A 377 -10.74 -11.84 0.72
C ASP A 377 -11.70 -12.08 1.88
N ARG A 378 -11.39 -13.03 2.77
CA ARG A 378 -12.22 -13.38 3.91
C ARG A 378 -12.52 -12.18 4.82
N ARG A 379 -11.48 -11.36 5.13
CA ARG A 379 -11.63 -10.19 6.01
C ARG A 379 -12.45 -9.08 5.37
N PHE A 380 -12.23 -8.77 4.10
CA PHE A 380 -13.02 -7.76 3.40
C PHE A 380 -14.46 -8.18 3.21
N PHE A 381 -14.72 -9.44 2.90
CA PHE A 381 -16.09 -9.93 2.75
C PHE A 381 -16.84 -9.89 4.07
N ALA A 382 -16.22 -10.31 5.18
CA ALA A 382 -16.79 -10.17 6.52
C ALA A 382 -17.10 -8.69 6.88
N ALA A 383 -16.23 -7.75 6.47
CA ALA A 383 -16.49 -6.32 6.66
C ALA A 383 -17.70 -5.83 5.85
N TYR A 384 -17.96 -6.39 4.66
CA TYR A 384 -19.17 -6.10 3.89
C TYR A 384 -20.42 -6.56 4.59
N GLU A 385 -20.45 -7.82 5.07
CA GLU A 385 -21.58 -8.35 5.81
C GLU A 385 -21.90 -7.54 7.08
N ASP A 386 -20.86 -7.15 7.82
CA ASP A 386 -21.03 -6.36 9.03
C ASP A 386 -21.47 -4.93 8.73
N THR A 387 -21.04 -4.35 7.61
CA THR A 387 -21.53 -3.05 7.16
C THR A 387 -23.02 -3.10 6.87
N LEU A 388 -23.48 -4.10 6.13
CA LEU A 388 -24.91 -4.26 5.81
C LEU A 388 -25.76 -4.40 7.08
N LYS A 389 -25.33 -5.24 8.04
CA LYS A 389 -26.00 -5.38 9.34
C LYS A 389 -26.13 -4.05 10.09
N LEU A 390 -25.06 -3.22 10.08
CA LEU A 390 -25.05 -1.91 10.75
C LEU A 390 -26.02 -0.90 10.13
N PHE A 391 -26.27 -1.00 8.82
CA PHE A 391 -27.18 -0.09 8.12
C PHE A 391 -28.62 -0.58 8.10
N GLN A 392 -28.87 -1.89 8.28
CA GLN A 392 -30.23 -2.45 8.45
C GLN A 392 -30.81 -2.16 9.83
N ASN A 393 -29.96 -2.05 10.85
CA ASN A 393 -30.35 -1.81 12.25
C ASN A 393 -30.35 -0.32 12.64
N ALA A 394 -30.28 0.59 11.69
CA ALA A 394 -30.19 2.05 11.89
C ALA A 394 -31.38 2.79 11.32
#